data_2a323e3af19b9180dbff050c4e2dda7a
#
_entry.id   2a323e3af19b9180dbff050c4e2dda7a
#
_cell.length_a   1.000
_cell.length_b   1.000
_cell.length_c   1.000
_cell.angle_alpha   90.00
_cell.angle_beta   90.00
_cell.angle_gamma   90.00
#
_symmetry.space_group_name_H-M   'P 1'
#
loop_
_entity.id
_entity.type
_entity.pdbx_description
1 polymer ?
#
loop_
_entity_poly.entity_id
_entity_poly.type
_entity_poly.pdbx_seq_one_letter_code
_entity_poly.pdbx_strand_id
1 'polypeptide(L)'
;MGRVNGNIQGIKDTLLERIELLYDMRQGQDEFVSREMVTELSQLTGILGREISVYIGRDGRIADVSVGDNAKVSMPNMRLVRNEDRLCGVRCIHTHPNGDGRLSGVDLGTLRSMRLDSMAAIGVREEGEPTSVYAAYLGEADEAGERGVLIYGPMRPYKLPQRLLMKEIYLADDRLKSTTVEAEGSRPERAILVGLENSGPYDTLAELGELAKTAGANVVGRFTQKKAGADNATYIGSGKAEELSLKGSELEAELFIFDDELTAVQSRNLEEILGARVIDRTALILDIFAQRATSREGKLQVELAQQKSRLLGQGTVLSRLGGGIGTRGPGEKKLEIDRRRIKRRIFELSEELGEIEKQRSLRRARREKNSTPVVALVGYTNAGKSTLLNALTDASVLAEDMLFATLDPVVRQAELPNGTEVLISDTVGFINKLPHDLVEAFRSTLEEAANADLILHVVDRSSPYYESQMAVVEDVLSKLGALDIPRINVYNKCDLTGERTPNDGVFISAAKGTGIDRLLEQIERRINSGRLEVDVVVPYDKYEAMNVIRAEGRILKEDHQGDGAHLKIQINETALWKLKRMLGEGYGQN
;
A
#
# COMPACT_ATOMS: atom_id res chain seq x y z
N MET A 1 4.42 43.18 12.52
CA MET A 1 5.45 42.56 13.36
C MET A 1 5.34 41.07 13.21
N GLY A 2 6.42 40.36 12.86
CA GLY A 2 6.47 38.92 12.83
C GLY A 2 6.41 38.35 14.25
N ARG A 3 5.78 37.21 14.41
CA ARG A 3 5.69 36.56 15.74
C ARG A 3 6.82 35.52 15.82
N VAL A 4 7.59 35.54 16.90
CA VAL A 4 8.63 34.53 17.17
C VAL A 4 7.98 33.19 17.43
N ASN A 5 8.47 32.15 16.74
CA ASN A 5 7.98 30.77 16.82
C ASN A 5 8.88 29.91 17.74
N GLY A 6 8.42 28.70 18.06
CA GLY A 6 9.18 27.70 18.83
C GLY A 6 9.02 27.83 20.35
N ASN A 7 10.04 27.43 21.10
CA ASN A 7 10.00 27.38 22.57
C ASN A 7 10.29 28.75 23.21
N ILE A 8 9.27 29.57 23.29
CA ILE A 8 9.35 30.92 23.90
C ILE A 8 9.00 30.93 25.40
N GLN A 9 8.68 29.79 26.01
CA GLN A 9 8.34 29.74 27.44
C GLN A 9 9.53 30.13 28.31
N GLY A 10 9.27 31.07 29.26
CA GLY A 10 10.27 31.56 30.21
C GLY A 10 11.22 32.63 29.67
N ILE A 11 11.03 33.10 28.42
CA ILE A 11 11.77 34.22 27.85
C ILE A 11 11.10 35.53 28.33
N LYS A 12 11.92 36.49 28.81
CA LYS A 12 11.43 37.82 29.22
C LYS A 12 10.94 38.63 28.02
N ASP A 13 9.87 39.40 28.19
CA ASP A 13 9.26 40.19 27.10
C ASP A 13 10.27 41.09 26.38
N THR A 14 11.19 41.71 27.11
CA THR A 14 12.26 42.57 26.53
C THR A 14 13.22 41.79 25.61
N LEU A 15 13.45 40.50 25.87
CA LEU A 15 14.26 39.67 25.01
C LEU A 15 13.45 39.16 23.81
N LEU A 16 12.16 38.90 24.00
CA LEU A 16 11.25 38.57 22.88
C LEU A 16 11.15 39.73 21.90
N GLU A 17 10.96 40.95 22.39
CA GLU A 17 10.97 42.16 21.54
C GLU A 17 12.30 42.30 20.77
N ARG A 18 13.43 41.98 21.41
CA ARG A 18 14.73 42.03 20.75
C ARG A 18 14.89 40.94 19.68
N ILE A 19 14.32 39.74 19.88
CA ILE A 19 14.28 38.67 18.87
C ILE A 19 13.33 39.07 17.73
N GLU A 20 12.20 39.72 18.00
CA GLU A 20 11.28 40.22 16.98
C GLU A 20 11.93 41.29 16.08
N LEU A 21 12.86 42.09 16.59
CA LEU A 21 13.61 43.05 15.78
C LEU A 21 14.47 42.39 14.68
N LEU A 22 14.78 41.08 14.81
CA LEU A 22 15.45 40.35 13.73
C LEU A 22 14.64 40.34 12.41
N TYR A 23 13.30 40.40 12.47
CA TYR A 23 12.46 40.50 11.28
C TYR A 23 12.69 41.81 10.48
N ASP A 24 13.14 42.88 11.12
CA ASP A 24 13.40 44.16 10.47
C ASP A 24 14.80 44.23 9.84
N MET A 25 15.68 43.25 10.15
CA MET A 25 17.01 43.13 9.55
C MET A 25 16.91 42.62 8.12
N ARG A 26 17.63 43.30 7.21
CA ARG A 26 17.64 42.93 5.78
C ARG A 26 19.04 42.56 5.34
N GLN A 27 19.17 41.44 4.63
CA GLN A 27 20.44 41.02 4.09
C GLN A 27 20.63 41.59 2.67
N GLY A 28 21.87 41.94 2.31
CA GLY A 28 22.21 42.35 0.94
C GLY A 28 22.00 41.22 -0.08
N GLN A 29 21.81 41.56 -1.37
CA GLN A 29 21.60 40.57 -2.42
C GLN A 29 22.76 39.57 -2.57
N ASP A 30 24.00 40.02 -2.36
CA ASP A 30 25.23 39.20 -2.45
C ASP A 30 25.74 38.78 -1.06
N GLU A 31 24.93 38.95 -0.03
CA GLU A 31 25.33 38.70 1.36
C GLU A 31 24.62 37.47 1.91
N PHE A 32 25.41 36.45 2.23
CA PHE A 32 24.89 35.21 2.79
C PHE A 32 24.31 35.41 4.19
N VAL A 33 25.07 36.07 5.07
CA VAL A 33 24.61 36.56 6.36
C VAL A 33 25.46 37.77 6.76
N SER A 34 24.84 38.86 7.18
CA SER A 34 25.53 40.08 7.54
C SER A 34 26.30 39.90 8.89
N ARG A 35 27.37 40.65 9.01
CA ARG A 35 28.14 40.71 10.27
C ARG A 35 27.27 41.10 11.46
N GLU A 36 26.35 42.02 11.24
CA GLU A 36 25.40 42.49 12.22
C GLU A 36 24.46 41.35 12.69
N MET A 37 23.91 40.59 11.77
CA MET A 37 23.08 39.40 12.06
C MET A 37 23.85 38.35 12.84
N VAL A 38 25.08 38.02 12.45
CA VAL A 38 25.93 37.09 13.21
C VAL A 38 26.16 37.55 14.64
N THR A 39 26.40 38.84 14.81
CA THR A 39 26.63 39.42 16.16
C THR A 39 25.37 39.36 17.02
N GLU A 40 24.23 39.75 16.47
CA GLU A 40 22.96 39.80 17.21
C GLU A 40 22.48 38.39 17.58
N LEU A 41 22.54 37.44 16.64
CA LEU A 41 22.21 36.05 16.92
C LEU A 41 23.11 35.43 17.99
N SER A 42 24.41 35.70 17.92
CA SER A 42 25.35 35.18 18.90
C SER A 42 25.12 35.76 20.31
N GLN A 43 24.86 37.06 20.42
CA GLN A 43 24.56 37.70 21.71
C GLN A 43 23.26 37.17 22.30
N LEU A 44 22.19 37.06 21.49
CA LEU A 44 20.90 36.53 21.94
C LEU A 44 21.03 35.09 22.40
N THR A 45 21.77 34.26 21.65
CA THR A 45 22.02 32.86 22.00
C THR A 45 22.81 32.74 23.31
N GLY A 46 23.87 33.57 23.51
CA GLY A 46 24.63 33.57 24.76
C GLY A 46 23.77 33.99 25.98
N ILE A 47 22.83 34.94 25.82
CA ILE A 47 21.92 35.35 26.89
C ILE A 47 20.87 34.27 27.18
N LEU A 48 20.31 33.62 26.16
CA LEU A 48 19.22 32.67 26.30
C LEU A 48 19.68 31.25 26.62
N GLY A 49 20.91 30.91 26.25
CA GLY A 49 21.40 29.51 26.28
C GLY A 49 20.59 28.57 25.38
N ARG A 50 19.87 29.13 24.40
CA ARG A 50 19.00 28.38 23.46
C ARG A 50 19.40 28.68 22.02
N GLU A 51 19.09 27.75 21.17
CA GLU A 51 19.26 27.88 19.73
C GLU A 51 18.29 28.91 19.16
N ILE A 52 18.77 29.75 18.24
CA ILE A 52 17.95 30.71 17.49
C ILE A 52 18.15 30.43 16.00
N SER A 53 17.07 30.22 15.26
CA SER A 53 17.07 29.98 13.83
C SER A 53 16.38 31.14 13.10
N VAL A 54 17.02 31.60 12.02
CA VAL A 54 16.51 32.66 11.14
C VAL A 54 16.43 32.13 9.73
N TYR A 55 15.28 32.26 9.13
CA TYR A 55 15.02 31.86 7.76
C TYR A 55 15.01 33.08 6.85
N ILE A 56 15.88 33.10 5.85
CA ILE A 56 16.15 34.27 5.01
C ILE A 56 15.77 33.94 3.56
N GLY A 57 14.86 34.69 2.98
CA GLY A 57 14.50 34.60 1.57
C GLY A 57 15.60 35.08 0.63
N ARG A 58 15.51 34.72 -0.65
CA ARG A 58 16.45 35.20 -1.70
C ARG A 58 16.39 36.73 -1.88
N ASP A 59 15.29 37.36 -1.48
CA ASP A 59 15.14 38.82 -1.48
C ASP A 59 15.82 39.51 -0.28
N GLY A 60 16.48 38.73 0.59
CA GLY A 60 17.17 39.20 1.79
C GLY A 60 16.25 39.52 2.98
N ARG A 61 14.94 39.30 2.85
CA ARG A 61 14.00 39.49 3.97
C ARG A 61 14.02 38.27 4.89
N ILE A 62 13.82 38.54 6.17
CA ILE A 62 13.63 37.49 7.16
C ILE A 62 12.19 36.97 7.05
N ALA A 63 12.07 35.71 6.70
CA ALA A 63 10.78 35.06 6.50
C ALA A 63 10.22 34.45 7.79
N ASP A 64 11.10 33.92 8.65
CA ASP A 64 10.73 33.40 9.97
C ASP A 64 11.89 33.47 10.96
N VAL A 65 11.54 33.55 12.26
CA VAL A 65 12.47 33.49 13.38
C VAL A 65 11.91 32.53 14.42
N SER A 66 12.72 31.58 14.85
CA SER A 66 12.30 30.60 15.84
C SER A 66 13.37 30.35 16.92
N VAL A 67 12.90 30.04 18.14
CA VAL A 67 13.75 29.63 19.26
C VAL A 67 13.57 28.15 19.51
N GLY A 68 14.67 27.40 19.42
CA GLY A 68 14.69 25.94 19.62
C GLY A 68 15.19 25.56 21.02
N ASP A 69 15.11 24.27 21.32
CA ASP A 69 15.86 23.60 22.38
C ASP A 69 17.15 23.03 21.77
N ASN A 70 18.16 22.73 22.62
CA ASN A 70 19.47 22.21 22.20
C ASN A 70 19.44 20.96 21.24
N ALA A 71 18.27 20.48 20.86
CA ALA A 71 18.08 19.28 20.06
C ALA A 71 17.12 19.45 18.86
N LYS A 72 16.53 20.63 18.65
CA LYS A 72 15.47 20.80 17.60
C LYS A 72 15.57 22.16 16.92
N VAL A 73 15.83 22.16 15.62
CA VAL A 73 15.49 23.28 14.73
C VAL A 73 13.97 23.32 14.61
N SER A 74 13.32 24.37 15.13
CA SER A 74 11.88 24.55 14.96
C SER A 74 11.56 24.77 13.49
N MET A 75 10.66 23.95 12.92
CA MET A 75 10.24 24.14 11.54
C MET A 75 9.52 25.48 11.35
N PRO A 76 9.84 26.24 10.30
CA PRO A 76 9.18 27.51 10.04
C PRO A 76 7.70 27.28 9.72
N ASN A 77 6.84 28.14 10.24
CA ASN A 77 5.40 28.12 9.99
C ASN A 77 5.06 28.71 8.61
N MET A 78 5.90 28.39 7.58
CA MET A 78 5.79 28.93 6.25
C MET A 78 5.20 27.91 5.28
N ARG A 79 4.31 28.38 4.41
CA ARG A 79 3.90 27.64 3.19
C ARG A 79 5.05 27.69 2.17
N LEU A 80 6.03 26.80 2.34
CA LEU A 80 7.06 26.62 1.33
C LEU A 80 6.40 26.10 0.06
N VAL A 81 6.65 26.75 -1.07
CA VAL A 81 6.21 26.25 -2.37
C VAL A 81 7.10 25.05 -2.69
N ARG A 82 6.61 23.86 -2.44
CA ARG A 82 7.29 22.61 -2.80
C ARG A 82 7.18 22.43 -4.32
N ASN A 83 8.23 22.81 -5.02
CA ASN A 83 8.41 22.47 -6.42
C ASN A 83 9.51 21.40 -6.48
N GLU A 84 9.24 20.26 -7.10
CA GLU A 84 10.17 19.11 -7.11
C GLU A 84 11.50 19.43 -7.82
N ASP A 85 11.50 20.44 -8.68
CA ASP A 85 12.63 20.81 -9.54
C ASP A 85 13.46 21.99 -9.02
N ARG A 86 13.18 22.54 -7.82
CA ARG A 86 13.85 23.75 -7.32
C ARG A 86 14.06 23.71 -5.80
N LEU A 87 15.08 24.46 -5.35
CA LEU A 87 15.24 24.81 -3.95
C LEU A 87 14.04 25.65 -3.50
N CYS A 88 13.74 25.62 -2.18
CA CYS A 88 12.59 26.32 -1.60
C CYS A 88 12.70 27.86 -1.60
N GLY A 89 13.85 28.41 -1.97
CA GLY A 89 14.10 29.85 -2.02
C GLY A 89 14.43 30.49 -0.66
N VAL A 90 14.71 29.67 0.36
CA VAL A 90 15.00 30.12 1.71
C VAL A 90 16.25 29.44 2.25
N ARG A 91 17.16 30.20 2.86
CA ARG A 91 18.29 29.69 3.63
C ARG A 91 18.05 29.79 5.13
N CYS A 92 18.50 28.80 5.88
CA CYS A 92 18.43 28.80 7.35
C CYS A 92 19.81 29.12 7.94
N ILE A 93 19.84 30.10 8.85
CA ILE A 93 21.00 30.41 9.69
C ILE A 93 20.59 30.18 11.13
N HIS A 94 21.26 29.28 11.83
CA HIS A 94 20.96 29.01 13.25
C HIS A 94 22.20 28.99 14.10
N THR A 95 22.02 28.99 15.42
CA THR A 95 23.11 29.05 16.40
C THR A 95 23.15 27.80 17.26
N HIS A 96 24.35 27.34 17.60
CA HIS A 96 24.58 26.26 18.56
C HIS A 96 25.19 26.84 19.87
N PRO A 97 24.49 26.78 21.00
CA PRO A 97 24.96 27.37 22.27
C PRO A 97 26.09 26.55 22.94
N ASN A 98 26.46 25.42 22.39
CA ASN A 98 27.55 24.56 22.87
C ASN A 98 28.94 25.00 22.37
N GLY A 99 29.05 26.06 21.57
CA GLY A 99 30.28 26.54 20.96
C GLY A 99 30.75 25.76 19.72
N ASP A 100 30.07 24.71 19.29
CA ASP A 100 30.39 23.93 18.08
C ASP A 100 29.47 24.33 16.94
N GLY A 101 30.00 24.91 15.87
CA GLY A 101 29.25 25.28 14.68
C GLY A 101 29.07 24.14 13.66
N ARG A 102 29.43 22.91 13.98
CA ARG A 102 29.23 21.76 13.08
C ARG A 102 27.75 21.43 12.95
N LEU A 103 27.32 21.18 11.73
CA LEU A 103 25.95 20.77 11.45
C LEU A 103 25.69 19.34 11.93
N SER A 104 24.58 19.15 12.60
CA SER A 104 24.11 17.83 13.08
C SER A 104 23.45 17.02 11.94
N GLY A 105 23.20 15.72 12.17
CA GLY A 105 22.41 14.88 11.25
C GLY A 105 20.99 15.42 11.05
N VAL A 106 20.41 16.05 12.08
CA VAL A 106 19.08 16.67 12.02
C VAL A 106 19.09 17.91 11.10
N ASP A 107 20.15 18.72 11.16
CA ASP A 107 20.30 19.91 10.30
C ASP A 107 20.41 19.47 8.83
N LEU A 108 21.23 18.46 8.55
CA LEU A 108 21.41 17.95 7.21
C LEU A 108 20.14 17.26 6.67
N GLY A 109 19.40 16.54 7.52
CA GLY A 109 18.10 15.98 7.19
C GLY A 109 17.07 17.07 6.87
N THR A 110 17.05 18.18 7.65
CA THR A 110 16.19 19.34 7.42
C THR A 110 16.54 20.04 6.10
N LEU A 111 17.83 20.23 5.81
CA LEU A 111 18.31 20.78 4.54
C LEU A 111 17.77 20.00 3.34
N ARG A 112 17.83 18.65 3.40
CA ARG A 112 17.36 17.78 2.32
C ARG A 112 15.85 17.76 2.21
N SER A 113 15.14 17.54 3.33
CA SER A 113 13.68 17.38 3.34
C SER A 113 12.93 18.65 2.95
N MET A 114 13.44 19.80 3.37
CA MET A 114 12.87 21.12 3.04
C MET A 114 13.44 21.71 1.75
N ARG A 115 14.47 21.09 1.16
CA ARG A 115 15.23 21.62 0.00
C ARG A 115 15.63 23.07 0.21
N LEU A 116 16.15 23.38 1.41
CA LEU A 116 16.61 24.73 1.71
C LEU A 116 17.72 25.16 0.74
N ASP A 117 17.78 26.45 0.47
CA ASP A 117 18.86 27.06 -0.33
C ASP A 117 20.22 26.79 0.30
N SER A 118 20.28 26.81 1.62
CA SER A 118 21.40 26.34 2.45
C SER A 118 20.96 26.22 3.92
N MET A 119 21.76 25.48 4.69
CA MET A 119 21.67 25.38 6.14
C MET A 119 23.02 25.80 6.73
N ALA A 120 23.06 26.78 7.63
CA ALA A 120 24.29 27.18 8.26
C ALA A 120 24.15 27.29 9.79
N ALA A 121 25.17 26.78 10.50
CA ALA A 121 25.22 26.84 11.95
C ALA A 121 26.39 27.70 12.42
N ILE A 122 26.12 28.54 13.44
CA ILE A 122 27.10 29.37 14.11
C ILE A 122 27.30 28.82 15.52
N GLY A 123 28.49 28.32 15.81
CA GLY A 123 28.85 27.95 17.18
C GLY A 123 29.00 29.18 18.07
N VAL A 124 28.36 29.20 19.24
CA VAL A 124 28.34 30.33 20.15
C VAL A 124 28.72 29.87 21.57
N ARG A 125 29.65 30.60 22.22
CA ARG A 125 29.99 30.35 23.62
C ARG A 125 28.98 31.02 24.56
N GLU A 126 28.99 30.62 25.82
CA GLU A 126 28.09 31.17 26.85
C GLU A 126 28.16 32.73 26.98
N GLU A 127 29.32 33.31 26.65
CA GLU A 127 29.53 34.77 26.65
C GLU A 127 28.94 35.46 25.39
N GLY A 128 28.31 34.74 24.48
CA GLY A 128 27.75 35.25 23.23
C GLY A 128 28.81 35.50 22.14
N GLU A 129 30.00 34.91 22.25
CA GLU A 129 31.04 35.03 21.25
C GLU A 129 30.90 33.91 20.21
N PRO A 130 30.83 34.24 18.91
CA PRO A 130 30.78 33.23 17.85
C PRO A 130 32.16 32.60 17.62
N THR A 131 32.20 31.26 17.49
CA THR A 131 33.44 30.48 17.37
C THR A 131 33.77 30.12 15.91
N SER A 132 32.83 29.47 15.23
CA SER A 132 32.98 28.99 13.88
C SER A 132 31.63 28.94 13.17
N VAL A 133 31.66 28.97 11.84
CA VAL A 133 30.47 28.81 11.01
C VAL A 133 30.69 27.66 10.03
N TYR A 134 29.68 26.81 9.88
CA TYR A 134 29.60 25.82 8.85
C TYR A 134 28.34 26.07 8.01
N ALA A 135 28.45 25.88 6.71
CA ALA A 135 27.31 26.00 5.78
C ALA A 135 27.23 24.76 4.90
N ALA A 136 26.04 24.22 4.74
CA ALA A 136 25.76 23.05 3.93
C ALA A 136 24.83 23.39 2.77
N TYR A 137 25.02 22.72 1.64
CA TYR A 137 24.27 22.81 0.40
C TYR A 137 23.98 21.44 -0.15
N LEU A 138 22.89 21.29 -0.91
CA LEU A 138 22.60 20.06 -1.61
C LEU A 138 23.64 19.82 -2.73
N GLY A 139 24.23 18.64 -2.71
CA GLY A 139 25.18 18.14 -3.69
C GLY A 139 24.51 17.44 -4.87
N GLU A 140 25.32 16.76 -5.66
CA GLU A 140 24.85 15.88 -6.72
C GLU A 140 24.17 14.64 -6.13
N ALA A 141 23.24 14.07 -6.89
CA ALA A 141 22.67 12.78 -6.56
C ALA A 141 23.66 11.66 -6.96
N ASP A 142 23.80 10.64 -6.13
CA ASP A 142 24.54 9.42 -6.45
C ASP A 142 23.74 8.50 -7.39
N GLU A 143 24.32 7.35 -7.76
CA GLU A 143 23.65 6.34 -8.60
C GLU A 143 22.36 5.77 -7.98
N ALA A 144 22.22 5.85 -6.65
CA ALA A 144 21.00 5.47 -5.92
C ALA A 144 19.98 6.62 -5.81
N GLY A 145 20.31 7.80 -6.36
CA GLY A 145 19.50 9.01 -6.28
C GLY A 145 19.59 9.72 -4.92
N GLU A 146 20.47 9.29 -4.02
CA GLU A 146 20.72 9.99 -2.76
C GLU A 146 21.57 11.24 -3.00
N ARG A 147 21.08 12.37 -2.46
CA ARG A 147 21.82 13.63 -2.63
C ARG A 147 22.88 13.77 -1.55
N GLY A 148 24.10 13.89 -2.01
CA GLY A 148 25.21 14.28 -1.19
C GLY A 148 24.98 15.67 -0.57
N VAL A 149 25.75 16.01 0.45
CA VAL A 149 25.76 17.34 1.05
C VAL A 149 27.18 17.90 0.96
N LEU A 150 27.29 19.12 0.45
CA LEU A 150 28.55 19.86 0.41
C LEU A 150 28.62 20.77 1.65
N ILE A 151 29.64 20.55 2.49
CA ILE A 151 29.83 21.30 3.73
C ILE A 151 31.06 22.19 3.61
N TYR A 152 30.86 23.48 3.87
CA TYR A 152 31.90 24.49 3.95
C TYR A 152 32.16 24.87 5.40
N GLY A 153 33.35 24.73 5.87
CA GLY A 153 33.75 25.11 7.23
C GLY A 153 34.97 24.31 7.76
N PRO A 154 35.53 24.70 8.91
CA PRO A 154 35.14 25.84 9.74
C PRO A 154 35.53 27.20 9.13
N MET A 155 34.59 28.15 9.13
CA MET A 155 34.80 29.52 8.67
C MET A 155 34.86 30.49 9.88
N ARG A 156 35.61 31.58 9.72
CA ARG A 156 35.62 32.65 10.75
C ARG A 156 34.32 33.44 10.65
N PRO A 157 33.56 33.65 11.76
CA PRO A 157 32.22 34.24 11.73
C PRO A 157 32.17 35.64 11.09
N TYR A 158 33.21 36.44 11.27
CA TYR A 158 33.27 37.82 10.74
C TYR A 158 34.03 37.98 9.43
N LYS A 159 34.47 36.85 8.81
CA LYS A 159 35.20 36.82 7.54
C LYS A 159 34.64 35.69 6.63
N LEU A 160 33.33 35.64 6.49
CA LEU A 160 32.66 34.68 5.64
C LEU A 160 32.91 35.03 4.16
N PRO A 161 33.16 34.03 3.30
CA PRO A 161 33.28 34.23 1.86
C PRO A 161 31.89 34.41 1.21
N GLN A 162 31.24 35.53 1.48
CA GLN A 162 29.83 35.82 1.15
C GLN A 162 29.46 35.45 -0.28
N ARG A 163 30.25 35.94 -1.27
CA ARG A 163 29.97 35.67 -2.68
C ARG A 163 30.09 34.19 -3.06
N LEU A 164 31.02 33.47 -2.43
CA LEU A 164 31.17 32.03 -2.67
C LEU A 164 29.94 31.29 -2.14
N LEU A 165 29.53 31.57 -0.92
CA LEU A 165 28.38 30.95 -0.26
C LEU A 165 27.07 31.24 -1.02
N MET A 166 26.88 32.47 -1.50
CA MET A 166 25.73 32.81 -2.32
C MET A 166 25.76 32.12 -3.70
N LYS A 167 26.94 32.00 -4.31
CA LYS A 167 27.11 31.30 -5.59
C LYS A 167 26.74 29.80 -5.47
N GLU A 168 27.09 29.17 -4.34
CA GLU A 168 26.76 27.75 -4.10
C GLU A 168 25.26 27.50 -4.06
N ILE A 169 24.44 28.46 -3.60
CA ILE A 169 22.96 28.36 -3.69
C ILE A 169 22.50 28.18 -5.14
N TYR A 170 23.03 29.00 -6.06
CA TYR A 170 22.66 28.90 -7.47
C TYR A 170 23.16 27.61 -8.12
N LEU A 171 24.37 27.17 -7.75
CA LEU A 171 24.92 25.91 -8.23
C LEU A 171 24.11 24.71 -7.72
N ALA A 172 23.66 24.75 -6.46
CA ALA A 172 22.79 23.73 -5.89
C ALA A 172 21.42 23.68 -6.60
N ASP A 173 20.84 24.85 -6.96
CA ASP A 173 19.60 24.96 -7.74
C ASP A 173 19.75 24.37 -9.16
N ASP A 174 20.91 24.58 -9.80
CA ASP A 174 21.20 24.01 -11.13
C ASP A 174 21.48 22.49 -11.08
N ARG A 175 22.13 21.99 -10.01
CA ARG A 175 22.29 20.55 -9.76
C ARG A 175 20.94 19.85 -9.58
N LEU A 176 19.96 20.52 -8.98
CA LEU A 176 18.59 20.01 -8.89
C LEU A 176 17.93 19.86 -10.26
N LYS A 177 18.05 20.85 -11.13
CA LYS A 177 17.45 20.84 -12.47
C LYS A 177 18.08 19.79 -13.40
N SER A 178 19.40 19.59 -13.33
CA SER A 178 20.09 18.64 -14.21
C SER A 178 19.77 17.18 -13.92
N THR A 179 19.38 16.85 -12.69
CA THR A 179 19.06 15.47 -12.27
C THR A 179 17.61 15.09 -12.58
N THR A 180 16.70 16.05 -12.73
CA THR A 180 15.27 15.80 -13.02
C THR A 180 15.04 15.32 -14.47
N VAL A 181 15.95 15.56 -15.39
CA VAL A 181 15.84 15.11 -16.79
C VAL A 181 16.23 13.63 -16.97
N GLU A 182 16.99 13.05 -16.06
CA GLU A 182 17.44 11.65 -16.13
C GLU A 182 16.79 10.70 -15.08
N ALA A 183 16.09 11.24 -14.07
CA ALA A 183 15.57 10.49 -12.93
C ALA A 183 14.04 10.37 -12.89
N GLU A 184 13.34 10.38 -14.03
CA GLU A 184 11.94 9.90 -14.11
C GLU A 184 11.80 8.38 -14.00
N GLY A 185 12.84 7.67 -13.56
CA GLY A 185 12.87 6.27 -13.20
C GLY A 185 12.99 6.07 -11.70
N SER A 186 11.89 6.23 -10.97
CA SER A 186 11.55 5.67 -9.65
C SER A 186 12.70 5.33 -8.69
N ARG A 187 13.18 6.33 -7.95
CA ARG A 187 13.85 6.05 -6.66
C ARG A 187 12.79 5.51 -5.69
N PRO A 188 13.00 4.34 -5.05
CA PRO A 188 12.10 3.84 -4.02
C PRO A 188 11.95 4.84 -2.87
N GLU A 189 10.72 5.27 -2.54
CA GLU A 189 10.46 6.15 -1.40
C GLU A 189 10.93 5.51 -0.10
N ARG A 190 11.68 6.24 0.72
CA ARG A 190 12.18 5.75 2.02
C ARG A 190 11.05 5.78 3.05
N ALA A 191 10.61 4.59 3.48
CA ALA A 191 9.43 4.44 4.33
C ALA A 191 9.77 3.93 5.73
N ILE A 192 9.07 4.47 6.74
CA ILE A 192 9.04 3.93 8.10
C ILE A 192 7.68 3.28 8.34
N LEU A 193 7.69 2.05 8.83
CA LEU A 193 6.50 1.31 9.21
C LEU A 193 6.13 1.61 10.66
N VAL A 194 4.85 1.86 10.91
CA VAL A 194 4.34 2.23 12.25
C VAL A 194 3.16 1.34 12.63
N GLY A 195 3.20 0.75 13.81
CA GLY A 195 2.12 -0.10 14.31
C GLY A 195 1.98 -0.11 15.82
N LEU A 196 0.82 -0.57 16.29
CA LEU A 196 0.61 -0.86 17.70
C LEU A 196 1.00 -2.33 17.97
N GLU A 197 1.73 -2.57 19.06
CA GLU A 197 1.99 -3.94 19.49
C GLU A 197 0.69 -4.61 19.92
N ASN A 198 0.23 -5.56 19.13
CA ASN A 198 -0.88 -6.43 19.48
C ASN A 198 -0.37 -7.65 20.26
N SER A 199 -1.19 -8.13 21.22
CA SER A 199 -0.87 -9.29 22.06
C SER A 199 -0.88 -10.63 21.31
N GLY A 200 -1.05 -10.62 19.98
CA GLY A 200 -1.11 -11.82 19.15
C GLY A 200 0.25 -12.29 18.65
N PRO A 201 0.37 -13.56 18.26
CA PRO A 201 1.63 -14.14 17.76
C PRO A 201 2.02 -13.63 16.37
N TYR A 202 1.16 -12.90 15.69
CA TYR A 202 1.32 -12.49 14.29
C TYR A 202 2.06 -11.15 14.17
N ASP A 203 3.21 -11.14 13.46
CA ASP A 203 3.96 -9.91 13.17
C ASP A 203 3.33 -9.16 11.99
N THR A 204 2.40 -8.25 12.30
CA THR A 204 1.69 -7.45 11.29
C THR A 204 2.60 -6.48 10.56
N LEU A 205 3.70 -6.00 11.20
CA LEU A 205 4.66 -5.10 10.57
C LEU A 205 5.60 -5.84 9.60
N ALA A 206 5.83 -7.14 9.78
CA ALA A 206 6.56 -7.93 8.78
C ALA A 206 5.75 -7.99 7.48
N GLU A 207 4.45 -8.28 7.56
CA GLU A 207 3.56 -8.29 6.41
C GLU A 207 3.42 -6.90 5.76
N LEU A 208 3.29 -5.84 6.58
CA LEU A 208 3.26 -4.46 6.08
C LEU A 208 4.55 -4.11 5.33
N GLY A 209 5.70 -4.64 5.77
CA GLY A 209 6.99 -4.48 5.10
C GLY A 209 7.01 -5.12 3.70
N GLU A 210 6.45 -6.31 3.55
CA GLU A 210 6.32 -6.96 2.24
C GLU A 210 5.33 -6.22 1.33
N LEU A 211 4.26 -5.63 1.88
CA LEU A 211 3.36 -4.74 1.14
C LEU A 211 4.08 -3.49 0.65
N ALA A 212 4.82 -2.82 1.53
CA ALA A 212 5.58 -1.62 1.20
C ALA A 212 6.61 -1.89 0.09
N LYS A 213 7.33 -3.00 0.19
CA LYS A 213 8.27 -3.46 -0.83
C LYS A 213 7.57 -3.76 -2.17
N THR A 214 6.38 -4.38 -2.12
CA THR A 214 5.57 -4.65 -3.32
C THR A 214 5.10 -3.37 -3.99
N ALA A 215 4.82 -2.31 -3.23
CA ALA A 215 4.49 -0.99 -3.74
C ALA A 215 5.71 -0.21 -4.26
N GLY A 216 6.93 -0.75 -4.11
CA GLY A 216 8.16 -0.12 -4.55
C GLY A 216 8.80 0.81 -3.50
N ALA A 217 8.36 0.78 -2.23
CA ALA A 217 8.96 1.56 -1.16
C ALA A 217 10.17 0.83 -0.53
N ASN A 218 11.17 1.60 -0.10
CA ASN A 218 12.32 1.11 0.65
C ASN A 218 12.07 1.30 2.16
N VAL A 219 11.91 0.21 2.90
CA VAL A 219 11.67 0.24 4.34
C VAL A 219 12.97 0.50 5.09
N VAL A 220 13.13 1.71 5.63
CA VAL A 220 14.32 2.16 6.37
C VAL A 220 14.18 2.03 7.88
N GLY A 221 12.97 1.81 8.41
CA GLY A 221 12.74 1.64 9.85
C GLY A 221 11.38 1.03 10.18
N ARG A 222 11.29 0.47 11.40
CA ARG A 222 10.03 -0.03 11.98
C ARG A 222 9.87 0.59 13.37
N PHE A 223 8.66 1.02 13.67
CA PHE A 223 8.33 1.68 14.92
C PHE A 223 7.06 1.08 15.52
N THR A 224 7.16 0.60 16.74
CA THR A 224 6.02 0.01 17.46
C THR A 224 5.75 0.75 18.75
N GLN A 225 4.48 0.78 19.15
CA GLN A 225 4.07 1.28 20.45
C GLN A 225 3.20 0.26 21.18
N LYS A 226 3.56 -0.05 22.45
CA LYS A 226 2.69 -0.80 23.36
C LYS A 226 1.55 0.08 23.84
N LYS A 227 0.36 -0.13 23.28
CA LYS A 227 -0.86 0.58 23.70
C LYS A 227 -2.08 -0.28 23.42
N ALA A 228 -3.05 -0.29 24.33
CA ALA A 228 -4.27 -1.09 24.22
C ALA A 228 -5.25 -0.59 23.12
N GLY A 229 -5.01 0.58 22.52
CA GLY A 229 -5.84 1.13 21.46
C GLY A 229 -5.23 2.38 20.85
N ALA A 230 -5.67 2.72 19.63
CA ALA A 230 -5.23 3.91 18.91
C ALA A 230 -5.63 5.20 19.64
N ASP A 231 -4.78 6.22 19.54
CA ASP A 231 -5.12 7.56 19.99
C ASP A 231 -6.08 8.23 19.02
N ASN A 232 -7.06 8.97 19.54
CA ASN A 232 -8.09 9.60 18.70
C ASN A 232 -7.55 10.70 17.79
N ALA A 233 -6.44 11.36 18.19
CA ALA A 233 -5.87 12.49 17.47
C ALA A 233 -4.69 12.11 16.58
N THR A 234 -3.86 11.16 17.00
CA THR A 234 -2.57 10.87 16.37
C THR A 234 -2.28 9.37 16.22
N TYR A 235 -3.24 8.48 16.47
CA TYR A 235 -3.10 7.02 16.43
C TYR A 235 -2.07 6.49 17.46
N ILE A 236 -0.80 6.89 17.37
CA ILE A 236 0.23 6.81 18.40
C ILE A 236 0.17 8.10 19.24
N GLY A 237 0.40 8.09 20.53
CA GLY A 237 0.34 9.32 21.36
C GLY A 237 1.24 10.43 20.81
N SER A 238 0.90 11.73 21.06
CA SER A 238 1.60 12.89 20.51
C SER A 238 3.11 12.89 20.78
N GLY A 239 3.53 12.56 22.01
CA GLY A 239 4.97 12.46 22.34
C GLY A 239 5.70 11.36 21.55
N LYS A 240 4.99 10.25 21.23
CA LYS A 240 5.56 9.22 20.36
C LYS A 240 5.59 9.64 18.89
N ALA A 241 4.65 10.44 18.43
CA ALA A 241 4.68 11.04 17.11
C ALA A 241 5.86 12.00 16.94
N GLU A 242 6.19 12.76 17.99
CA GLU A 242 7.37 13.63 17.98
C GLU A 242 8.68 12.83 17.96
N GLU A 243 8.80 11.77 18.77
CA GLU A 243 9.94 10.84 18.72
C GLU A 243 10.10 10.21 17.32
N LEU A 244 8.98 9.84 16.72
CA LEU A 244 8.95 9.27 15.35
C LEU A 244 9.38 10.31 14.30
N SER A 245 9.02 11.60 14.47
CA SER A 245 9.45 12.69 13.61
C SER A 245 10.97 12.86 13.62
N LEU A 246 11.59 12.82 14.82
CA LEU A 246 13.05 12.88 14.95
C LEU A 246 13.73 11.70 14.26
N LYS A 247 13.21 10.50 14.50
CA LYS A 247 13.72 9.27 13.86
C LYS A 247 13.53 9.28 12.35
N GLY A 248 12.40 9.84 11.88
CA GLY A 248 12.14 10.03 10.46
C GLY A 248 13.16 10.95 9.80
N SER A 249 13.49 12.04 10.46
CA SER A 249 14.53 12.97 9.99
C SER A 249 15.92 12.33 9.98
N GLU A 250 16.27 11.55 11.00
CA GLU A 250 17.54 10.82 11.09
C GLU A 250 17.69 9.78 9.98
N LEU A 251 16.60 9.06 9.68
CA LEU A 251 16.56 8.01 8.64
C LEU A 251 16.19 8.57 7.26
N GLU A 252 16.03 9.88 7.11
CA GLU A 252 15.62 10.54 5.86
C GLU A 252 14.33 9.93 5.27
N ALA A 253 13.36 9.61 6.12
CA ALA A 253 12.12 9.01 5.70
C ALA A 253 11.20 10.04 5.01
N GLU A 254 10.71 9.68 3.83
CA GLU A 254 9.80 10.48 3.01
C GLU A 254 8.34 10.07 3.20
N LEU A 255 8.14 8.84 3.71
CA LEU A 255 6.84 8.20 3.85
C LEU A 255 6.72 7.49 5.20
N PHE A 256 5.57 7.63 5.85
CA PHE A 256 5.22 6.84 7.03
C PHE A 256 3.99 5.98 6.72
N ILE A 257 4.11 4.68 6.94
CA ILE A 257 3.07 3.70 6.63
C ILE A 257 2.53 3.11 7.94
N PHE A 258 1.26 3.31 8.20
CA PHE A 258 0.58 2.83 9.41
C PHE A 258 -0.14 1.51 9.15
N ASP A 259 -0.04 0.57 10.11
CA ASP A 259 -0.58 -0.80 9.97
C ASP A 259 -2.11 -0.88 10.10
N ASP A 260 -2.76 0.11 10.68
CA ASP A 260 -4.21 0.20 10.80
C ASP A 260 -4.76 1.38 10.00
N GLU A 261 -6.06 1.37 9.70
CA GLU A 261 -6.74 2.48 9.04
C GLU A 261 -6.67 3.76 9.89
N LEU A 262 -6.33 4.87 9.26
CA LEU A 262 -6.27 6.19 9.88
C LEU A 262 -7.52 7.00 9.56
N THR A 263 -8.04 7.67 10.57
CA THR A 263 -9.04 8.71 10.32
C THR A 263 -8.37 9.91 9.63
N ALA A 264 -9.12 10.69 8.84
CA ALA A 264 -8.59 11.89 8.18
C ALA A 264 -7.98 12.91 9.16
N VAL A 265 -8.45 12.93 10.42
CA VAL A 265 -7.90 13.79 11.48
C VAL A 265 -6.55 13.28 11.95
N GLN A 266 -6.44 11.96 12.15
CA GLN A 266 -5.18 11.33 12.54
C GLN A 266 -4.12 11.51 11.45
N SER A 267 -4.48 11.23 10.18
CA SER A 267 -3.58 11.38 9.05
C SER A 267 -3.04 12.81 8.95
N ARG A 268 -3.93 13.81 9.00
CA ARG A 268 -3.54 15.22 8.95
C ARG A 268 -2.65 15.65 10.12
N ASN A 269 -3.02 15.28 11.36
CA ASN A 269 -2.24 15.65 12.54
C ASN A 269 -0.85 14.98 12.49
N LEU A 270 -0.78 13.73 12.03
CA LEU A 270 0.48 13.02 11.84
C LEU A 270 1.33 13.69 10.76
N GLU A 271 0.78 14.07 9.61
CA GLU A 271 1.51 14.79 8.56
C GLU A 271 2.07 16.13 9.07
N GLU A 272 1.30 16.86 9.90
CA GLU A 272 1.76 18.12 10.53
C GLU A 272 2.93 17.88 11.50
N ILE A 273 2.89 16.80 12.30
CA ILE A 273 3.94 16.47 13.28
C ILE A 273 5.17 15.87 12.60
N LEU A 274 4.97 14.93 11.67
CA LEU A 274 6.05 14.19 11.02
C LEU A 274 6.73 14.97 9.89
N GLY A 275 6.04 15.98 9.32
CA GLY A 275 6.56 16.77 8.20
C GLY A 275 6.74 15.98 6.89
N ALA A 276 6.17 14.79 6.79
CA ALA A 276 6.27 13.89 5.64
C ALA A 276 4.92 13.26 5.32
N ARG A 277 4.82 12.57 4.18
CA ARG A 277 3.59 11.88 3.76
C ARG A 277 3.24 10.76 4.74
N VAL A 278 1.95 10.63 5.01
CA VAL A 278 1.39 9.58 5.86
C VAL A 278 0.34 8.82 5.07
N ILE A 279 0.50 7.50 5.00
CA ILE A 279 -0.51 6.60 4.43
C ILE A 279 -0.80 5.48 5.42
N ASP A 280 -1.96 4.89 5.29
CA ASP A 280 -2.34 3.71 6.04
C ASP A 280 -2.26 2.43 5.18
N ARG A 281 -2.49 1.29 5.81
CA ARG A 281 -2.49 -0.02 5.15
C ARG A 281 -3.47 -0.07 3.97
N THR A 282 -4.64 0.55 4.10
CA THR A 282 -5.66 0.58 3.05
C THR A 282 -5.18 1.35 1.81
N ALA A 283 -4.60 2.52 2.02
CA ALA A 283 -4.04 3.33 0.93
C ALA A 283 -2.88 2.61 0.23
N LEU A 284 -2.01 1.93 1.00
CA LEU A 284 -0.91 1.13 0.45
C LEU A 284 -1.42 -0.03 -0.43
N ILE A 285 -2.42 -0.79 0.03
CA ILE A 285 -3.01 -1.88 -0.75
C ILE A 285 -3.66 -1.34 -2.03
N LEU A 286 -4.37 -0.20 -1.95
CA LEU A 286 -4.96 0.46 -3.12
C LEU A 286 -3.92 0.90 -4.14
N ASP A 287 -2.75 1.34 -3.69
CA ASP A 287 -1.64 1.72 -4.57
C ASP A 287 -1.07 0.49 -5.30
N ILE A 288 -0.85 -0.62 -4.60
CA ILE A 288 -0.45 -1.89 -5.20
C ILE A 288 -1.47 -2.34 -6.25
N PHE A 289 -2.76 -2.25 -5.93
CA PHE A 289 -3.83 -2.63 -6.86
C PHE A 289 -3.88 -1.72 -8.09
N ALA A 290 -3.64 -0.40 -7.92
CA ALA A 290 -3.57 0.54 -9.03
C ALA A 290 -2.43 0.21 -9.99
N GLN A 291 -1.28 -0.22 -9.48
CA GLN A 291 -0.13 -0.66 -10.28
C GLN A 291 -0.39 -2.00 -11.00
N ARG A 292 -1.15 -2.92 -10.39
CA ARG A 292 -1.38 -4.28 -10.91
C ARG A 292 -2.62 -4.43 -11.78
N ALA A 293 -3.59 -3.51 -11.70
CA ALA A 293 -4.81 -3.55 -12.50
C ALA A 293 -4.50 -3.39 -14.01
N THR A 294 -4.61 -4.47 -14.77
CA THR A 294 -4.41 -4.47 -16.22
C THR A 294 -5.73 -4.43 -16.97
N SER A 295 -6.74 -5.15 -16.46
CA SER A 295 -8.07 -5.21 -17.07
C SER A 295 -8.86 -3.89 -16.89
N ARG A 296 -9.80 -3.63 -17.79
CA ARG A 296 -10.74 -2.51 -17.64
C ARG A 296 -11.54 -2.61 -16.34
N GLU A 297 -11.97 -3.80 -15.99
CA GLU A 297 -12.74 -4.05 -14.77
C GLU A 297 -11.91 -3.80 -13.52
N GLY A 298 -10.70 -4.36 -13.43
CA GLY A 298 -9.79 -4.12 -12.30
C GLY A 298 -9.48 -2.64 -12.11
N LYS A 299 -9.25 -1.88 -13.19
CA LYS A 299 -9.05 -0.42 -13.11
C LYS A 299 -10.27 0.32 -12.57
N LEU A 300 -11.49 -0.05 -13.01
CA LEU A 300 -12.73 0.55 -12.50
C LEU A 300 -12.97 0.21 -11.02
N GLN A 301 -12.66 -1.02 -10.59
CA GLN A 301 -12.77 -1.45 -9.20
C GLN A 301 -11.80 -0.68 -8.30
N VAL A 302 -10.55 -0.54 -8.72
CA VAL A 302 -9.54 0.24 -7.98
C VAL A 302 -9.96 1.70 -7.89
N GLU A 303 -10.39 2.31 -8.99
CA GLU A 303 -10.88 3.70 -8.99
C GLU A 303 -12.08 3.87 -8.05
N LEU A 304 -13.04 2.94 -8.09
CA LEU A 304 -14.19 2.94 -7.18
C LEU A 304 -13.77 2.91 -5.72
N ALA A 305 -12.85 2.01 -5.34
CA ALA A 305 -12.33 1.89 -3.99
C ALA A 305 -11.59 3.16 -3.54
N GLN A 306 -10.75 3.74 -4.41
CA GLN A 306 -10.07 5.01 -4.14
C GLN A 306 -11.05 6.17 -3.94
N GLN A 307 -12.14 6.26 -4.73
CA GLN A 307 -13.14 7.31 -4.57
C GLN A 307 -13.96 7.12 -3.28
N LYS A 308 -14.28 5.87 -2.91
CA LYS A 308 -14.95 5.56 -1.63
C LYS A 308 -14.07 5.96 -0.44
N SER A 309 -12.80 5.58 -0.42
CA SER A 309 -11.83 5.95 0.63
C SER A 309 -11.70 7.48 0.76
N ARG A 310 -11.59 8.21 -0.37
CA ARG A 310 -11.57 9.69 -0.37
C ARG A 310 -12.84 10.29 0.20
N LEU A 311 -14.01 9.71 -0.10
CA LEU A 311 -15.29 10.20 0.42
C LEU A 311 -15.38 10.05 1.94
N LEU A 312 -14.91 8.95 2.50
CA LEU A 312 -14.85 8.69 3.95
C LEU A 312 -13.91 9.68 4.65
N GLY A 313 -12.72 9.91 4.09
CA GLY A 313 -11.77 10.89 4.60
C GLY A 313 -12.33 12.32 4.66
N GLN A 314 -13.16 12.73 3.72
CA GLN A 314 -13.82 14.06 3.72
C GLN A 314 -15.01 14.16 4.70
N GLY A 315 -15.67 13.05 5.04
CA GLY A 315 -16.85 13.04 5.92
C GLY A 315 -16.56 13.49 7.35
N THR A 316 -15.41 13.15 7.88
CA THR A 316 -14.98 13.48 9.25
C THR A 316 -14.63 14.96 9.44
N VAL A 317 -14.20 15.65 8.39
CA VAL A 317 -13.89 17.10 8.43
C VAL A 317 -15.17 17.93 8.50
N LEU A 318 -16.23 17.52 7.79
CA LEU A 318 -17.51 18.26 7.76
C LEU A 318 -18.33 18.16 9.04
N SER A 319 -18.26 17.02 9.76
CA SER A 319 -19.04 16.84 11.00
C SER A 319 -18.59 17.74 12.16
N ARG A 320 -17.36 18.26 12.12
CA ARG A 320 -16.81 19.19 13.14
C ARG A 320 -16.98 20.66 12.76
N LEU A 321 -17.14 20.98 11.47
CA LEU A 321 -17.41 22.35 11.00
C LEU A 321 -18.90 22.71 11.09
N GLY A 322 -19.77 21.76 11.43
CA GLY A 322 -21.24 21.92 11.52
C GLY A 322 -21.72 22.58 12.82
N GLY A 323 -21.03 23.58 13.34
CA GLY A 323 -21.41 24.37 14.50
C GLY A 323 -22.08 25.70 14.11
N GLY A 324 -23.41 25.72 14.00
CA GLY A 324 -24.20 26.96 14.06
C GLY A 324 -24.70 27.51 12.71
N ILE A 325 -25.95 27.99 12.73
CA ILE A 325 -26.60 28.76 11.66
C ILE A 325 -25.81 30.05 11.45
N GLY A 326 -25.11 30.19 10.29
CA GLY A 326 -24.45 31.44 9.92
C GLY A 326 -22.98 31.35 9.50
N THR A 327 -22.30 30.20 9.64
CA THR A 327 -20.86 30.06 9.39
C THR A 327 -20.50 29.46 8.02
N ARG A 328 -21.41 29.49 7.04
CA ARG A 328 -21.15 28.96 5.68
C ARG A 328 -20.21 29.86 4.90
N GLY A 329 -18.89 29.59 5.00
CA GLY A 329 -17.85 30.26 4.24
C GLY A 329 -17.64 29.66 2.83
N PRO A 330 -16.85 30.35 1.95
CA PRO A 330 -16.53 29.86 0.59
C PRO A 330 -15.84 28.50 0.57
N GLY A 331 -15.13 28.10 1.64
CA GLY A 331 -14.47 26.80 1.77
C GLY A 331 -15.43 25.63 1.91
N GLU A 332 -16.57 25.79 2.59
CA GLU A 332 -17.61 24.76 2.73
C GLU A 332 -18.26 24.45 1.39
N LYS A 333 -18.52 25.47 0.55
CA LYS A 333 -19.06 25.28 -0.80
C LYS A 333 -18.11 24.45 -1.69
N LYS A 334 -16.80 24.65 -1.56
CA LYS A 334 -15.81 23.90 -2.34
C LYS A 334 -15.78 22.43 -1.94
N LEU A 335 -15.73 22.13 -0.63
CA LEU A 335 -15.77 20.75 -0.11
C LEU A 335 -17.07 20.03 -0.47
N GLU A 336 -18.20 20.72 -0.44
CA GLU A 336 -19.51 20.15 -0.83
C GLU A 336 -19.56 19.86 -2.32
N ILE A 337 -18.98 20.72 -3.15
CA ILE A 337 -18.88 20.51 -4.61
C ILE A 337 -17.99 19.30 -4.90
N ASP A 338 -16.83 19.20 -4.24
CA ASP A 338 -15.91 18.09 -4.41
C ASP A 338 -16.56 16.76 -3.96
N ARG A 339 -17.28 16.77 -2.83
CA ARG A 339 -18.04 15.61 -2.35
C ARG A 339 -19.13 15.17 -3.33
N ARG A 340 -19.84 16.12 -3.95
CA ARG A 340 -20.84 15.81 -5.00
C ARG A 340 -20.20 15.21 -6.25
N ARG A 341 -19.01 15.71 -6.64
CA ARG A 341 -18.23 15.14 -7.76
C ARG A 341 -17.82 13.71 -7.46
N ILE A 342 -17.26 13.45 -6.28
CA ILE A 342 -16.85 12.09 -5.85
C ILE A 342 -18.05 11.16 -5.84
N LYS A 343 -19.20 11.55 -5.25
CA LYS A 343 -20.41 10.73 -5.23
C LYS A 343 -20.94 10.43 -6.64
N ARG A 344 -20.91 11.41 -7.54
CA ARG A 344 -21.29 11.19 -8.93
C ARG A 344 -20.38 10.19 -9.61
N ARG A 345 -19.06 10.32 -9.41
CA ARG A 345 -18.09 9.39 -9.98
C ARG A 345 -18.24 7.97 -9.44
N ILE A 346 -18.50 7.82 -8.12
CA ILE A 346 -18.83 6.53 -7.51
C ILE A 346 -20.06 5.91 -8.18
N PHE A 347 -21.10 6.68 -8.42
CA PHE A 347 -22.31 6.20 -9.08
C PHE A 347 -22.04 5.73 -10.52
N GLU A 348 -21.35 6.55 -11.32
CA GLU A 348 -20.95 6.20 -12.70
C GLU A 348 -20.13 4.91 -12.76
N LEU A 349 -19.12 4.79 -11.88
CA LEU A 349 -18.28 3.59 -11.78
C LEU A 349 -19.08 2.35 -11.38
N SER A 350 -20.03 2.50 -10.45
CA SER A 350 -20.89 1.39 -10.01
C SER A 350 -21.83 0.92 -11.13
N GLU A 351 -22.34 1.83 -11.97
CA GLU A 351 -23.15 1.47 -13.15
C GLU A 351 -22.31 0.74 -14.21
N GLU A 352 -21.09 1.26 -14.53
CA GLU A 352 -20.20 0.60 -15.49
C GLU A 352 -19.82 -0.81 -15.03
N LEU A 353 -19.52 -1.01 -13.75
CA LEU A 353 -19.23 -2.33 -13.17
C LEU A 353 -20.46 -3.25 -13.23
N GLY A 354 -21.64 -2.75 -12.93
CA GLY A 354 -22.89 -3.52 -13.02
C GLY A 354 -23.21 -4.01 -14.44
N GLU A 355 -22.83 -3.27 -15.47
CA GLU A 355 -22.97 -3.72 -16.86
C GLU A 355 -21.97 -4.86 -17.20
N ILE A 356 -20.73 -4.77 -16.70
CA ILE A 356 -19.72 -5.81 -16.88
C ILE A 356 -20.17 -7.10 -16.18
N GLU A 357 -20.73 -6.99 -14.98
CA GLU A 357 -21.26 -8.12 -14.21
C GLU A 357 -22.43 -8.82 -14.93
N LYS A 358 -23.35 -8.06 -15.52
CA LYS A 358 -24.43 -8.63 -16.37
C LYS A 358 -23.87 -9.42 -17.56
N GLN A 359 -22.85 -8.90 -18.23
CA GLN A 359 -22.21 -9.62 -19.34
C GLN A 359 -21.51 -10.89 -18.87
N ARG A 360 -20.88 -10.87 -17.69
CA ARG A 360 -20.27 -12.06 -17.07
C ARG A 360 -21.34 -13.11 -16.73
N SER A 361 -22.45 -12.73 -16.14
CA SER A 361 -23.55 -13.64 -15.79
C SER A 361 -24.13 -14.34 -17.02
N LEU A 362 -24.28 -13.62 -18.13
CA LEU A 362 -24.70 -14.22 -19.42
C LEU A 362 -23.67 -15.22 -19.99
N ARG A 363 -22.38 -14.92 -19.88
CA ARG A 363 -21.31 -15.85 -20.28
C ARG A 363 -21.29 -17.07 -19.36
N ARG A 364 -21.53 -16.90 -18.04
CA ARG A 364 -21.63 -17.98 -17.06
C ARG A 364 -22.78 -18.91 -17.40
N ALA A 365 -23.98 -18.39 -17.62
CA ALA A 365 -25.15 -19.18 -18.01
C ALA A 365 -24.95 -19.99 -19.32
N ARG A 366 -24.09 -19.51 -20.23
CA ARG A 366 -23.69 -20.27 -21.42
C ARG A 366 -22.67 -21.38 -21.07
N ARG A 367 -21.75 -21.18 -20.10
CA ARG A 367 -20.79 -22.20 -19.64
C ARG A 367 -21.49 -23.32 -18.87
N GLU A 368 -22.47 -22.98 -18.01
CA GLU A 368 -23.30 -23.97 -17.30
C GLU A 368 -23.99 -24.94 -18.25
N LYS A 369 -24.38 -24.49 -19.45
CA LYS A 369 -24.91 -25.35 -20.50
C LYS A 369 -23.88 -26.32 -21.07
N ASN A 370 -22.58 -25.98 -21.00
CA ASN A 370 -21.51 -26.83 -21.53
C ASN A 370 -20.92 -27.78 -20.49
N SER A 371 -21.44 -27.79 -19.24
CA SER A 371 -21.06 -28.72 -18.14
C SER A 371 -19.55 -28.80 -17.83
N THR A 372 -18.75 -27.78 -18.16
CA THR A 372 -17.32 -27.76 -17.81
C THR A 372 -17.15 -27.30 -16.38
N PRO A 373 -16.64 -28.15 -15.46
CA PRO A 373 -16.46 -27.78 -14.06
C PRO A 373 -15.45 -26.65 -13.85
N VAL A 374 -15.70 -25.80 -12.84
CA VAL A 374 -14.84 -24.69 -12.48
C VAL A 374 -14.18 -24.95 -11.12
N VAL A 375 -12.86 -24.88 -11.07
CA VAL A 375 -12.04 -25.05 -9.88
C VAL A 375 -11.41 -23.69 -9.53
N ALA A 376 -11.73 -23.12 -8.37
CA ALA A 376 -11.16 -21.85 -7.93
C ALA A 376 -9.96 -22.05 -7.00
N LEU A 377 -8.85 -21.37 -7.28
CA LEU A 377 -7.71 -21.28 -6.37
C LEU A 377 -7.95 -20.13 -5.41
N VAL A 378 -8.08 -20.41 -4.14
CA VAL A 378 -8.17 -19.39 -3.08
C VAL A 378 -7.05 -19.61 -2.07
N GLY A 379 -6.63 -18.56 -1.40
CA GLY A 379 -5.59 -18.66 -0.38
C GLY A 379 -4.95 -17.31 -0.10
N TYR A 380 -4.13 -17.29 0.93
CA TYR A 380 -3.43 -16.08 1.35
C TYR A 380 -2.52 -15.53 0.24
N THR A 381 -2.17 -14.24 0.31
CA THR A 381 -1.17 -13.66 -0.60
C THR A 381 0.14 -14.45 -0.50
N ASN A 382 0.81 -14.62 -1.63
CA ASN A 382 2.07 -15.37 -1.73
C ASN A 382 2.02 -16.86 -1.28
N ALA A 383 0.82 -17.48 -1.19
CA ALA A 383 0.70 -18.91 -0.92
C ALA A 383 1.10 -19.79 -2.13
N GLY A 384 1.37 -19.18 -3.29
CA GLY A 384 1.79 -19.85 -4.51
C GLY A 384 0.64 -20.29 -5.43
N LYS A 385 -0.50 -19.57 -5.40
CA LYS A 385 -1.68 -19.84 -6.27
C LYS A 385 -1.34 -19.79 -7.75
N SER A 386 -0.71 -18.70 -8.22
CA SER A 386 -0.35 -18.53 -9.63
C SER A 386 0.72 -19.53 -10.08
N THR A 387 1.64 -19.90 -9.19
CA THR A 387 2.61 -20.97 -9.43
C THR A 387 1.92 -22.31 -9.58
N LEU A 388 0.90 -22.57 -8.74
CA LEU A 388 0.08 -23.79 -8.84
C LEU A 388 -0.75 -23.81 -10.12
N LEU A 389 -1.36 -22.68 -10.51
CA LEU A 389 -2.06 -22.57 -11.78
C LEU A 389 -1.15 -22.97 -12.95
N ASN A 390 0.09 -22.44 -12.99
CA ASN A 390 1.07 -22.79 -14.02
C ASN A 390 1.41 -24.29 -14.00
N ALA A 391 1.58 -24.89 -12.82
CA ALA A 391 1.89 -26.30 -12.68
C ALA A 391 0.74 -27.22 -13.09
N LEU A 392 -0.51 -26.76 -13.01
CA LEU A 392 -1.70 -27.55 -13.38
C LEU A 392 -2.09 -27.37 -14.85
N THR A 393 -1.63 -26.33 -15.55
CA THR A 393 -2.16 -25.95 -16.87
C THR A 393 -1.10 -25.80 -17.96
N ASP A 394 0.16 -26.15 -17.71
CA ASP A 394 1.31 -25.90 -18.60
C ASP A 394 1.40 -24.46 -19.15
N ALA A 395 0.79 -23.51 -18.41
CA ALA A 395 0.76 -22.10 -18.77
C ALA A 395 1.94 -21.35 -18.15
N SER A 396 2.39 -20.28 -18.82
CA SER A 396 3.40 -19.36 -18.31
C SER A 396 2.74 -18.07 -17.82
N VAL A 397 1.96 -18.12 -16.74
CA VAL A 397 1.48 -16.90 -16.05
C VAL A 397 2.60 -16.36 -15.20
N LEU A 398 2.76 -15.03 -15.17
CA LEU A 398 3.78 -14.38 -14.37
C LEU A 398 3.56 -14.72 -12.87
N ALA A 399 4.44 -15.56 -12.33
CA ALA A 399 4.45 -15.93 -10.92
C ALA A 399 5.60 -15.17 -10.26
N GLU A 400 5.28 -14.09 -9.57
CA GLU A 400 6.25 -13.29 -8.80
C GLU A 400 6.16 -13.63 -7.32
N ASP A 401 7.29 -13.61 -6.62
CA ASP A 401 7.36 -13.75 -5.16
C ASP A 401 7.03 -12.40 -4.49
N MET A 402 5.85 -11.87 -4.79
CA MET A 402 5.33 -10.59 -4.32
C MET A 402 3.87 -10.73 -3.89
N LEU A 403 3.46 -9.92 -2.92
CA LEU A 403 2.06 -9.88 -2.50
C LEU A 403 1.18 -9.32 -3.62
N PHE A 404 -0.03 -9.86 -3.78
CA PHE A 404 -0.98 -9.43 -4.82
C PHE A 404 -0.41 -9.50 -6.27
N ALA A 405 0.36 -10.54 -6.57
CA ALA A 405 0.87 -10.75 -7.93
C ALA A 405 -0.26 -10.88 -8.96
N THR A 406 -1.40 -11.45 -8.58
CA THR A 406 -2.61 -11.58 -9.39
C THR A 406 -3.72 -10.70 -8.81
N LEU A 407 -4.20 -9.72 -9.59
CA LEU A 407 -5.38 -8.90 -9.26
C LEU A 407 -6.56 -9.23 -10.19
N ASP A 408 -6.30 -9.34 -11.47
CA ASP A 408 -7.31 -9.75 -12.46
C ASP A 408 -7.43 -11.29 -12.46
N PRO A 409 -8.65 -11.87 -12.39
CA PRO A 409 -8.83 -13.32 -12.42
C PRO A 409 -8.29 -13.92 -13.72
N VAL A 410 -7.47 -14.94 -13.60
CA VAL A 410 -6.93 -15.68 -14.75
C VAL A 410 -7.57 -17.04 -14.79
N VAL A 411 -8.34 -17.34 -15.86
CA VAL A 411 -8.97 -18.64 -16.06
C VAL A 411 -8.19 -19.42 -17.12
N ARG A 412 -7.85 -20.67 -16.83
CA ARG A 412 -7.14 -21.59 -17.72
C ARG A 412 -7.83 -22.95 -17.76
N GLN A 413 -7.70 -23.63 -18.88
CA GLN A 413 -8.19 -25.00 -19.06
C GLN A 413 -7.10 -25.97 -18.64
N ALA A 414 -7.49 -27.01 -17.93
CA ALA A 414 -6.64 -28.12 -17.55
C ALA A 414 -7.37 -29.44 -17.87
N GLU A 415 -6.61 -30.50 -18.12
CA GLU A 415 -7.13 -31.85 -18.34
C GLU A 415 -6.80 -32.71 -17.11
N LEU A 416 -7.82 -33.36 -16.56
CA LEU A 416 -7.67 -34.30 -15.45
C LEU A 416 -7.18 -35.66 -15.97
N PRO A 417 -6.62 -36.53 -15.10
CA PRO A 417 -6.07 -37.83 -15.51
C PRO A 417 -7.05 -38.71 -16.30
N ASN A 418 -8.34 -38.57 -16.05
CA ASN A 418 -9.39 -39.30 -16.79
C ASN A 418 -9.81 -38.60 -18.10
N GLY A 419 -9.11 -37.55 -18.56
CA GLY A 419 -9.43 -36.76 -19.75
C GLY A 419 -10.60 -35.77 -19.55
N THR A 420 -11.06 -35.51 -18.31
CA THR A 420 -12.08 -34.46 -18.06
C THR A 420 -11.43 -33.10 -18.14
N GLU A 421 -11.98 -32.22 -18.99
CA GLU A 421 -11.58 -30.82 -19.03
C GLU A 421 -12.19 -30.05 -17.85
N VAL A 422 -11.38 -29.26 -17.17
CA VAL A 422 -11.78 -28.34 -16.08
C VAL A 422 -11.24 -26.95 -16.33
N LEU A 423 -11.96 -25.96 -15.86
CA LEU A 423 -11.46 -24.57 -15.85
C LEU A 423 -10.89 -24.26 -14.46
N ILE A 424 -9.63 -23.85 -14.41
CA ILE A 424 -8.99 -23.42 -13.17
C ILE A 424 -8.92 -21.89 -13.18
N SER A 425 -9.47 -21.28 -12.14
CA SER A 425 -9.48 -19.81 -11.95
C SER A 425 -8.54 -19.43 -10.80
N ASP A 426 -7.52 -18.61 -11.09
CA ASP A 426 -6.72 -17.95 -10.05
C ASP A 426 -7.47 -16.72 -9.55
N THR A 427 -7.51 -16.54 -8.24
CA THR A 427 -8.19 -15.40 -7.61
C THR A 427 -7.21 -14.48 -6.89
N VAL A 428 -7.66 -13.28 -6.53
CA VAL A 428 -6.89 -12.34 -5.72
C VAL A 428 -6.52 -13.01 -4.39
N GLY A 429 -5.26 -12.82 -3.96
CA GLY A 429 -4.80 -13.33 -2.67
C GLY A 429 -5.45 -12.57 -1.51
N PHE A 430 -5.82 -13.30 -0.46
CA PHE A 430 -6.32 -12.69 0.78
C PHE A 430 -5.17 -12.22 1.66
N ILE A 431 -5.44 -11.23 2.49
CA ILE A 431 -4.49 -10.67 3.43
C ILE A 431 -5.19 -10.33 4.74
N ASN A 432 -4.43 -10.27 5.83
CA ASN A 432 -4.97 -9.87 7.12
C ASN A 432 -5.43 -8.39 7.09
N LYS A 433 -6.47 -8.06 7.86
CA LYS A 433 -7.04 -6.70 7.93
C LYS A 433 -7.44 -6.15 6.55
N LEU A 434 -7.98 -6.98 5.64
CA LEU A 434 -8.48 -6.50 4.37
C LEU A 434 -9.68 -5.56 4.62
N PRO A 435 -9.64 -4.29 4.19
CA PRO A 435 -10.70 -3.32 4.42
C PRO A 435 -12.03 -3.76 3.81
N HIS A 436 -13.14 -3.52 4.52
CA HIS A 436 -14.47 -3.90 4.04
C HIS A 436 -14.82 -3.26 2.69
N ASP A 437 -14.44 -2.01 2.50
CA ASP A 437 -14.67 -1.28 1.25
C ASP A 437 -13.93 -1.91 0.06
N LEU A 438 -12.76 -2.51 0.30
CA LEU A 438 -12.02 -3.26 -0.71
C LEU A 438 -12.70 -4.59 -1.02
N VAL A 439 -13.17 -5.33 -0.01
CA VAL A 439 -13.93 -6.57 -0.22
C VAL A 439 -15.16 -6.29 -1.07
N GLU A 440 -15.88 -5.19 -0.82
CA GLU A 440 -17.04 -4.78 -1.61
C GLU A 440 -16.67 -4.37 -3.04
N ALA A 441 -15.60 -3.59 -3.22
CA ALA A 441 -15.16 -3.16 -4.55
C ALA A 441 -14.68 -4.34 -5.43
N PHE A 442 -14.01 -5.33 -4.82
CA PHE A 442 -13.52 -6.52 -5.49
C PHE A 442 -14.45 -7.72 -5.40
N ARG A 443 -15.69 -7.51 -4.94
CA ARG A 443 -16.68 -8.58 -4.77
C ARG A 443 -16.87 -9.41 -6.03
N SER A 444 -16.99 -8.77 -7.21
CA SER A 444 -17.18 -9.49 -8.47
C SER A 444 -16.01 -10.39 -8.84
N THR A 445 -14.79 -10.02 -8.47
CA THR A 445 -13.57 -10.83 -8.65
C THR A 445 -13.53 -12.00 -7.66
N LEU A 446 -13.96 -11.76 -6.43
CA LEU A 446 -14.04 -12.75 -5.36
C LEU A 446 -15.23 -13.71 -5.54
N GLU A 447 -16.31 -13.29 -6.20
CA GLU A 447 -17.48 -14.11 -6.53
C GLU A 447 -17.16 -15.25 -7.49
N GLU A 448 -16.02 -15.23 -8.20
CA GLU A 448 -15.58 -16.38 -8.96
C GLU A 448 -15.29 -17.60 -8.06
N ALA A 449 -14.78 -17.36 -6.84
CA ALA A 449 -14.63 -18.41 -5.85
C ALA A 449 -16.00 -18.93 -5.36
N ALA A 450 -16.98 -18.02 -5.17
CA ALA A 450 -18.32 -18.36 -4.69
C ALA A 450 -19.17 -19.10 -5.75
N ASN A 451 -18.75 -19.09 -7.01
CA ASN A 451 -19.44 -19.75 -8.11
C ASN A 451 -18.67 -20.94 -8.67
N ALA A 452 -17.65 -21.41 -7.98
CA ALA A 452 -16.87 -22.59 -8.38
C ALA A 452 -17.57 -23.88 -7.94
N ASP A 453 -17.32 -24.96 -8.68
CA ASP A 453 -17.76 -26.31 -8.31
C ASP A 453 -16.85 -26.94 -7.24
N LEU A 454 -15.60 -26.47 -7.16
CA LEU A 454 -14.60 -26.92 -6.21
C LEU A 454 -13.65 -25.77 -5.85
N ILE A 455 -13.33 -25.62 -4.59
CA ILE A 455 -12.32 -24.68 -4.09
C ILE A 455 -11.05 -25.45 -3.73
N LEU A 456 -9.90 -25.00 -4.25
CA LEU A 456 -8.57 -25.38 -3.75
C LEU A 456 -8.06 -24.28 -2.83
N HIS A 457 -8.07 -24.57 -1.52
CA HIS A 457 -7.53 -23.66 -0.52
C HIS A 457 -6.02 -23.85 -0.42
N VAL A 458 -5.26 -23.00 -1.11
CA VAL A 458 -3.79 -23.04 -1.17
C VAL A 458 -3.20 -22.38 0.06
N VAL A 459 -2.44 -23.15 0.84
CA VAL A 459 -1.86 -22.76 2.12
C VAL A 459 -0.34 -22.82 2.04
N ASP A 460 0.35 -21.74 2.40
CA ASP A 460 1.80 -21.74 2.56
C ASP A 460 2.20 -22.48 3.84
N ARG A 461 2.59 -23.75 3.70
CA ARG A 461 2.96 -24.57 4.87
C ARG A 461 4.29 -24.14 5.50
N SER A 462 5.12 -23.38 4.79
CA SER A 462 6.39 -22.87 5.32
C SER A 462 6.18 -21.67 6.27
N SER A 463 5.03 -21.01 6.22
CA SER A 463 4.70 -19.91 7.12
C SER A 463 4.46 -20.42 8.55
N PRO A 464 5.09 -19.82 9.58
CA PRO A 464 4.77 -20.16 10.98
C PRO A 464 3.35 -19.75 11.38
N TYR A 465 2.68 -18.92 10.57
CA TYR A 465 1.33 -18.38 10.82
C TYR A 465 0.26 -19.00 9.93
N TYR A 466 0.52 -20.13 9.26
CA TYR A 466 -0.38 -20.71 8.27
C TYR A 466 -1.80 -20.96 8.82
N GLU A 467 -1.97 -21.37 10.09
CA GLU A 467 -3.28 -21.57 10.70
C GLU A 467 -4.09 -20.27 10.82
N SER A 468 -3.43 -19.18 11.22
CA SER A 468 -4.05 -17.86 11.29
C SER A 468 -4.41 -17.35 9.88
N GLN A 469 -3.56 -17.61 8.89
CA GLN A 469 -3.83 -17.26 7.49
C GLN A 469 -5.01 -18.06 6.93
N MET A 470 -5.13 -19.35 7.28
CA MET A 470 -6.29 -20.17 6.91
C MET A 470 -7.58 -19.60 7.50
N ALA A 471 -7.57 -19.18 8.77
CA ALA A 471 -8.73 -18.57 9.42
C ALA A 471 -9.18 -17.28 8.73
N VAL A 472 -8.23 -16.44 8.27
CA VAL A 472 -8.55 -15.23 7.49
C VAL A 472 -9.25 -15.58 6.16
N VAL A 473 -8.75 -16.60 5.45
CA VAL A 473 -9.36 -17.08 4.20
C VAL A 473 -10.78 -17.60 4.45
N GLU A 474 -10.99 -18.36 5.52
CA GLU A 474 -12.30 -18.89 5.90
C GLU A 474 -13.31 -17.79 6.25
N ASP A 475 -12.88 -16.76 6.98
CA ASP A 475 -13.72 -15.60 7.29
C ASP A 475 -14.19 -14.88 6.02
N VAL A 476 -13.29 -14.69 5.03
CA VAL A 476 -13.65 -14.08 3.75
C VAL A 476 -14.60 -14.98 2.95
N LEU A 477 -14.33 -16.29 2.86
CA LEU A 477 -15.23 -17.24 2.19
C LEU A 477 -16.62 -17.28 2.84
N SER A 478 -16.69 -17.15 4.18
CA SER A 478 -17.95 -17.02 4.90
C SER A 478 -18.74 -15.78 4.47
N LYS A 479 -18.07 -14.64 4.40
CA LYS A 479 -18.68 -13.36 3.96
C LYS A 479 -19.16 -13.39 2.50
N LEU A 480 -18.53 -14.23 1.68
CA LEU A 480 -18.93 -14.45 0.28
C LEU A 480 -20.02 -15.52 0.12
N GLY A 481 -20.43 -16.21 1.19
CA GLY A 481 -21.39 -17.31 1.12
C GLY A 481 -20.85 -18.56 0.42
N ALA A 482 -19.53 -18.76 0.45
CA ALA A 482 -18.85 -19.85 -0.27
C ALA A 482 -18.44 -21.03 0.63
N LEU A 483 -18.96 -21.10 1.86
CA LEU A 483 -18.59 -22.16 2.82
C LEU A 483 -19.13 -23.55 2.42
N ASP A 484 -20.27 -23.62 1.74
CA ASP A 484 -20.93 -24.87 1.35
C ASP A 484 -20.28 -25.51 0.11
N ILE A 485 -19.37 -24.81 -0.58
CA ILE A 485 -18.68 -25.33 -1.75
C ILE A 485 -17.67 -26.38 -1.31
N PRO A 486 -17.61 -27.57 -2.00
CA PRO A 486 -16.61 -28.57 -1.74
C PRO A 486 -15.20 -27.98 -1.77
N ARG A 487 -14.35 -28.35 -0.80
CA ARG A 487 -13.02 -27.76 -0.64
C ARG A 487 -11.95 -28.82 -0.44
N ILE A 488 -10.75 -28.57 -1.00
CA ILE A 488 -9.53 -29.34 -0.75
C ILE A 488 -8.47 -28.38 -0.19
N ASN A 489 -7.91 -28.67 0.98
CA ASN A 489 -6.77 -27.95 1.53
C ASN A 489 -5.50 -28.41 0.80
N VAL A 490 -4.78 -27.47 0.19
CA VAL A 490 -3.57 -27.72 -0.60
C VAL A 490 -2.40 -27.06 0.13
N TYR A 491 -1.63 -27.85 0.85
CA TYR A 491 -0.46 -27.40 1.62
C TYR A 491 0.74 -27.30 0.68
N ASN A 492 1.02 -26.09 0.22
CA ASN A 492 2.10 -25.78 -0.71
C ASN A 492 3.43 -25.48 0.01
N LYS A 493 4.51 -25.44 -0.76
CA LYS A 493 5.90 -25.20 -0.32
C LYS A 493 6.42 -26.30 0.63
N CYS A 494 5.97 -27.53 0.47
CA CYS A 494 6.41 -28.67 1.28
C CYS A 494 7.91 -28.97 1.16
N ASP A 495 8.55 -28.51 0.09
CA ASP A 495 10.00 -28.60 -0.14
C ASP A 495 10.83 -27.80 0.86
N LEU A 496 10.20 -26.81 1.56
CA LEU A 496 10.86 -26.00 2.60
C LEU A 496 10.68 -26.59 4.01
N THR A 497 9.69 -27.48 4.23
CA THR A 497 9.30 -27.92 5.58
C THR A 497 9.52 -29.41 5.86
N GLY A 498 9.81 -30.20 4.83
CA GLY A 498 9.84 -31.66 4.93
C GLY A 498 8.43 -32.28 4.98
N GLU A 499 8.29 -33.51 4.49
CA GLU A 499 7.00 -34.20 4.38
C GLU A 499 6.37 -34.53 5.75
N ARG A 500 5.17 -33.97 5.99
CA ARG A 500 4.22 -34.51 6.96
C ARG A 500 2.88 -34.61 6.27
N THR A 501 2.26 -35.78 6.33
CA THR A 501 0.94 -36.01 5.71
C THR A 501 -0.14 -35.41 6.63
N PRO A 502 -0.94 -34.41 6.20
CA PRO A 502 -2.07 -33.95 6.98
C PRO A 502 -3.22 -34.95 6.91
N ASN A 503 -4.07 -34.93 7.90
CA ASN A 503 -5.30 -35.74 7.90
C ASN A 503 -6.38 -35.20 6.94
N ASP A 504 -6.23 -33.96 6.40
CA ASP A 504 -7.30 -33.19 5.76
C ASP A 504 -6.93 -32.49 4.45
N GLY A 505 -5.87 -32.94 3.73
CA GLY A 505 -5.48 -32.26 2.50
C GLY A 505 -4.35 -32.92 1.72
N VAL A 506 -3.79 -32.19 0.77
CA VAL A 506 -2.70 -32.63 -0.11
C VAL A 506 -1.46 -31.75 0.09
N PHE A 507 -0.29 -32.35 0.34
CA PHE A 507 1.00 -31.67 0.34
C PHE A 507 1.57 -31.59 -1.08
N ILE A 508 1.98 -30.39 -1.47
CA ILE A 508 2.58 -30.15 -2.78
C ILE A 508 3.80 -29.22 -2.66
N SER A 509 4.61 -29.24 -3.69
CA SER A 509 5.49 -28.13 -4.05
C SER A 509 5.16 -27.73 -5.48
N ALA A 510 4.42 -26.66 -5.65
CA ALA A 510 4.05 -26.14 -6.97
C ALA A 510 5.30 -25.75 -7.79
N ALA A 511 6.34 -25.24 -7.13
CA ALA A 511 7.60 -24.86 -7.78
C ALA A 511 8.41 -26.07 -8.29
N LYS A 512 8.34 -27.22 -7.60
CA LYS A 512 9.07 -28.45 -7.97
C LYS A 512 8.21 -29.50 -8.65
N GLY A 513 6.91 -29.26 -8.83
CA GLY A 513 5.96 -30.20 -9.39
C GLY A 513 5.64 -31.40 -8.49
N THR A 514 6.11 -31.41 -7.23
CA THR A 514 5.89 -32.54 -6.31
C THR A 514 4.44 -32.57 -5.84
N GLY A 515 3.79 -33.74 -5.89
CA GLY A 515 2.43 -33.96 -5.39
C GLY A 515 1.32 -33.44 -6.31
N ILE A 516 1.63 -32.92 -7.50
CA ILE A 516 0.66 -32.40 -8.46
C ILE A 516 -0.26 -33.53 -8.98
N ASP A 517 0.29 -34.70 -9.33
CA ASP A 517 -0.51 -35.83 -9.79
C ASP A 517 -1.54 -36.27 -8.75
N ARG A 518 -1.12 -36.33 -7.47
CA ARG A 518 -2.02 -36.67 -6.36
C ARG A 518 -3.12 -35.61 -6.17
N LEU A 519 -2.79 -34.35 -6.38
CA LEU A 519 -3.76 -33.25 -6.33
C LEU A 519 -4.79 -33.39 -7.46
N LEU A 520 -4.33 -33.65 -8.69
CA LEU A 520 -5.21 -33.88 -9.84
C LEU A 520 -6.17 -35.07 -9.62
N GLU A 521 -5.69 -36.20 -9.06
CA GLU A 521 -6.55 -37.31 -8.65
C GLU A 521 -7.62 -36.92 -7.62
N GLN A 522 -7.25 -36.07 -6.62
CA GLN A 522 -8.21 -35.62 -5.61
C GLN A 522 -9.25 -34.67 -6.21
N ILE A 523 -8.84 -33.76 -7.11
CA ILE A 523 -9.75 -32.89 -7.87
C ILE A 523 -10.73 -33.75 -8.66
N GLU A 524 -10.23 -34.76 -9.40
CA GLU A 524 -11.05 -35.68 -10.16
C GLU A 524 -12.10 -36.38 -9.29
N ARG A 525 -11.68 -36.94 -8.15
CA ARG A 525 -12.60 -37.62 -7.21
C ARG A 525 -13.67 -36.69 -6.69
N ARG A 526 -13.32 -35.46 -6.34
CA ARG A 526 -14.27 -34.47 -5.77
C ARG A 526 -15.27 -33.97 -6.83
N ILE A 527 -14.83 -33.69 -8.04
CA ILE A 527 -15.70 -33.25 -9.14
C ILE A 527 -16.65 -34.37 -9.54
N ASN A 528 -16.19 -35.63 -9.51
CA ASN A 528 -17.00 -36.79 -9.87
C ASN A 528 -17.85 -37.35 -8.70
N SER A 529 -17.66 -36.88 -7.47
CA SER A 529 -18.33 -37.40 -6.26
C SER A 529 -19.84 -37.25 -6.21
N GLY A 530 -20.47 -36.61 -7.20
CA GLY A 530 -21.93 -36.55 -7.39
C GLY A 530 -22.41 -37.16 -8.68
N ARG A 531 -21.50 -37.82 -9.46
CA ARG A 531 -21.85 -38.45 -10.71
C ARG A 531 -21.89 -39.95 -10.55
N LEU A 532 -23.00 -40.53 -11.00
CA LEU A 532 -23.19 -41.98 -11.03
C LEU A 532 -22.65 -42.53 -12.37
N GLU A 533 -21.89 -43.59 -12.31
CA GLU A 533 -21.47 -44.34 -13.47
C GLU A 533 -22.55 -45.38 -13.78
N VAL A 534 -23.17 -45.28 -14.95
CA VAL A 534 -24.31 -46.10 -15.34
C VAL A 534 -24.13 -46.62 -16.76
N ASP A 535 -24.46 -47.89 -16.95
CA ASP A 535 -24.56 -48.44 -18.27
C ASP A 535 -25.99 -48.24 -18.78
N VAL A 536 -26.13 -47.59 -19.95
CA VAL A 536 -27.42 -47.22 -20.54
C VAL A 536 -27.46 -47.68 -21.99
N VAL A 537 -28.55 -48.28 -22.38
CA VAL A 537 -28.84 -48.58 -23.79
C VAL A 537 -29.81 -47.54 -24.32
N VAL A 538 -29.42 -46.80 -25.34
CA VAL A 538 -30.26 -45.82 -26.02
C VAL A 538 -30.75 -46.41 -27.34
N PRO A 539 -32.04 -46.82 -27.41
CA PRO A 539 -32.63 -47.31 -28.64
C PRO A 539 -32.62 -46.26 -29.76
N TYR A 540 -32.50 -46.67 -31.00
CA TYR A 540 -32.43 -45.77 -32.15
C TYR A 540 -33.71 -44.96 -32.36
N ASP A 541 -34.85 -45.45 -31.89
CA ASP A 541 -36.15 -44.74 -31.91
C ASP A 541 -36.28 -43.65 -30.84
N LYS A 542 -35.44 -43.72 -29.81
CA LYS A 542 -35.39 -42.74 -28.72
C LYS A 542 -34.09 -41.93 -28.71
N TYR A 543 -33.51 -41.68 -29.86
CA TYR A 543 -32.20 -41.03 -30.00
C TYR A 543 -32.13 -39.60 -29.39
N GLU A 544 -33.31 -38.99 -29.11
CA GLU A 544 -33.39 -37.72 -28.39
C GLU A 544 -32.74 -37.80 -26.99
N ALA A 545 -32.71 -38.96 -26.36
CA ALA A 545 -32.03 -39.19 -25.09
C ALA A 545 -30.51 -38.97 -25.18
N MET A 546 -29.91 -39.14 -26.35
CA MET A 546 -28.50 -38.78 -26.59
C MET A 546 -28.21 -37.29 -26.36
N ASN A 547 -29.19 -36.40 -26.62
CA ASN A 547 -29.02 -34.98 -26.40
C ASN A 547 -28.89 -34.68 -24.90
N VAL A 548 -29.61 -35.37 -24.03
CA VAL A 548 -29.50 -35.24 -22.56
C VAL A 548 -28.16 -35.81 -22.10
N ILE A 549 -27.75 -36.97 -22.62
CA ILE A 549 -26.48 -37.60 -22.28
C ILE A 549 -25.31 -36.68 -22.68
N ARG A 550 -25.36 -36.11 -23.89
CA ARG A 550 -24.31 -35.17 -24.36
C ARG A 550 -24.33 -33.82 -23.65
N ALA A 551 -25.49 -33.36 -23.18
CA ALA A 551 -25.62 -32.08 -22.49
C ALA A 551 -25.29 -32.16 -21.00
N GLU A 552 -25.72 -33.23 -20.30
CA GLU A 552 -25.67 -33.32 -18.83
C GLU A 552 -24.81 -34.54 -18.33
N GLY A 553 -24.37 -35.44 -19.25
CA GLY A 553 -23.56 -36.61 -18.93
C GLY A 553 -22.27 -36.65 -19.73
N ARG A 554 -21.39 -37.56 -19.34
CA ARG A 554 -20.16 -37.89 -20.07
C ARG A 554 -20.20 -39.33 -20.55
N ILE A 555 -19.93 -39.56 -21.85
CA ILE A 555 -19.81 -40.88 -22.43
C ILE A 555 -18.40 -41.39 -22.20
N LEU A 556 -18.25 -42.48 -21.42
CA LEU A 556 -16.98 -43.15 -21.17
C LEU A 556 -16.68 -44.20 -22.22
N LYS A 557 -17.72 -44.89 -22.70
CA LYS A 557 -17.62 -45.88 -23.75
C LYS A 557 -18.92 -45.87 -24.57
N GLU A 558 -18.79 -46.01 -25.87
CA GLU A 558 -19.91 -46.08 -26.82
C GLU A 558 -19.70 -47.28 -27.72
N ASP A 559 -20.73 -48.14 -27.82
CA ASP A 559 -20.77 -49.30 -28.68
C ASP A 559 -22.15 -49.36 -29.34
N HIS A 560 -22.18 -49.50 -30.66
CA HIS A 560 -23.41 -49.57 -31.43
C HIS A 560 -23.77 -51.02 -31.76
N GLN A 561 -24.91 -51.47 -31.25
CA GLN A 561 -25.43 -52.81 -31.46
C GLN A 561 -26.78 -52.72 -32.17
N GLY A 562 -27.34 -53.89 -32.51
CA GLY A 562 -28.57 -53.99 -33.32
C GLY A 562 -29.83 -53.43 -32.60
N ASP A 563 -29.80 -53.34 -31.28
CA ASP A 563 -30.87 -52.85 -30.38
C ASP A 563 -30.72 -51.37 -29.96
N GLY A 564 -29.57 -50.76 -30.23
CA GLY A 564 -29.31 -49.38 -29.86
C GLY A 564 -27.84 -49.05 -29.61
N ALA A 565 -27.58 -47.85 -29.11
CA ALA A 565 -26.28 -47.44 -28.62
C ALA A 565 -26.10 -47.84 -27.14
N HIS A 566 -25.15 -48.74 -26.90
CA HIS A 566 -24.74 -49.15 -25.55
C HIS A 566 -23.68 -48.19 -25.03
N LEU A 567 -24.03 -47.44 -23.99
CA LEU A 567 -23.21 -46.36 -23.47
C LEU A 567 -22.87 -46.64 -22.02
N LYS A 568 -21.61 -46.51 -21.68
CA LYS A 568 -21.18 -46.34 -20.31
C LYS A 568 -21.01 -44.85 -20.07
N ILE A 569 -21.84 -44.27 -19.18
CA ILE A 569 -21.91 -42.82 -18.94
C ILE A 569 -21.71 -42.50 -17.49
N GLN A 570 -21.08 -41.34 -17.25
CA GLN A 570 -21.12 -40.66 -15.96
C GLN A 570 -22.14 -39.53 -16.03
N ILE A 571 -23.13 -39.54 -15.12
CA ILE A 571 -24.25 -38.59 -15.15
C ILE A 571 -24.67 -38.24 -13.71
N ASN A 572 -25.15 -37.02 -13.47
CA ASN A 572 -25.69 -36.63 -12.18
C ASN A 572 -27.05 -37.31 -11.94
N GLU A 573 -27.45 -37.39 -10.68
CA GLU A 573 -28.68 -38.09 -10.28
C GLU A 573 -29.94 -37.47 -10.93
N THR A 574 -29.96 -36.14 -11.06
CA THR A 574 -31.08 -35.39 -11.65
C THR A 574 -31.22 -35.68 -13.15
N ALA A 575 -30.09 -35.67 -13.88
CA ALA A 575 -30.07 -35.97 -15.30
C ALA A 575 -30.33 -37.47 -15.57
N LEU A 576 -29.83 -38.34 -14.67
CA LEU A 576 -30.16 -39.76 -14.73
C LEU A 576 -31.67 -40.00 -14.57
N TRP A 577 -32.33 -39.26 -13.67
CA TRP A 577 -33.78 -39.34 -13.51
C TRP A 577 -34.53 -38.88 -14.77
N LYS A 578 -34.10 -37.77 -15.42
CA LYS A 578 -34.64 -37.34 -16.72
C LYS A 578 -34.45 -38.41 -17.79
N LEU A 579 -33.25 -38.98 -17.86
CA LEU A 579 -32.89 -40.03 -18.83
C LEU A 579 -33.75 -41.28 -18.64
N LYS A 580 -33.90 -41.75 -17.39
CA LYS A 580 -34.79 -42.87 -17.06
C LYS A 580 -36.25 -42.63 -17.48
N ARG A 581 -36.74 -41.40 -17.31
CA ARG A 581 -38.09 -41.03 -17.71
C ARG A 581 -38.28 -41.03 -19.23
N MET A 582 -37.25 -40.69 -20.01
CA MET A 582 -37.27 -40.71 -21.48
C MET A 582 -37.15 -42.13 -22.03
N LEU A 583 -36.29 -42.96 -21.46
CA LEU A 583 -36.01 -44.30 -21.91
C LEU A 583 -37.01 -45.35 -21.40
N GLY A 584 -37.67 -45.08 -20.24
CA GLY A 584 -38.54 -46.05 -19.56
C GLY A 584 -37.78 -46.95 -18.56
N GLU A 585 -38.50 -47.56 -17.59
CA GLU A 585 -37.92 -48.27 -16.44
C GLU A 585 -37.08 -49.53 -16.80
N GLY A 586 -36.90 -49.86 -18.06
CA GLY A 586 -36.21 -51.11 -18.50
C GLY A 586 -34.77 -50.93 -19.03
N TYR A 587 -34.24 -49.71 -19.11
CA TYR A 587 -32.98 -49.43 -19.86
C TYR A 587 -31.78 -49.02 -18.99
N GLY A 588 -31.81 -49.26 -17.70
CA GLY A 588 -30.67 -49.05 -16.81
C GLY A 588 -30.52 -50.25 -15.89
N GLN A 589 -29.58 -51.13 -16.14
CA GLN A 589 -29.16 -52.17 -15.21
C GLN A 589 -27.71 -51.94 -14.77
N ASN A 590 -27.57 -51.82 -13.45
CA ASN A 590 -26.45 -51.89 -12.51
C ASN A 590 -25.55 -50.67 -12.40
#